data_6a9c58c2785a1be77ca5c68c62d8f7c2
#
_entry.id   6a9c58c2785a1be77ca5c68c62d8f7c2
#
_cell.length_a   1.000
_cell.length_b   1.000
_cell.length_c   1.000
_cell.angle_alpha   90.00
_cell.angle_beta   90.00
_cell.angle_gamma   90.00
#
_symmetry.space_group_name_H-M   'P 1'
#
loop_
_entity.id
_entity.type
_entity.pdbx_description
1 polymer ?
#
loop_
_entity_poly.entity_id
_entity_poly.type
_entity_poly.pdbx_seq_one_letter_code
_entity_poly.pdbx_strand_id
1 'polypeptide(L)'
;MAWDIEGTKTKILTAALAEFAHNGPDGTTVAKIAARAGVNKERIYNYFGDKRQLFTHVLREELAKVAQAVPVHSFATEDIGDWAGRVYDYHCVHPELNRLMRWEGLYFDAEVPDE
;
A
#
# COMPACT_ATOMS: atom_id res chain seq x y z
N MET A 1 27.66 -7.35 -12.08
CA MET A 1 26.65 -6.30 -11.88
C MET A 1 25.62 -6.80 -10.86
N ALA A 2 25.56 -6.19 -9.71
CA ALA A 2 24.59 -6.58 -8.72
C ALA A 2 23.19 -6.14 -9.14
N TRP A 3 22.23 -7.05 -9.06
CA TRP A 3 20.84 -6.71 -9.30
C TRP A 3 20.31 -5.90 -8.13
N ASP A 4 19.77 -4.72 -8.41
CA ASP A 4 19.13 -3.91 -7.38
C ASP A 4 17.69 -4.41 -7.19
N ILE A 5 17.55 -5.55 -6.51
CA ILE A 5 16.25 -6.19 -6.24
C ILE A 5 15.38 -5.26 -5.40
N GLU A 6 15.94 -4.66 -4.37
CA GLU A 6 15.19 -3.76 -3.48
C GLU A 6 14.76 -2.49 -4.22
N GLY A 7 15.61 -1.93 -5.06
CA GLY A 7 15.25 -0.79 -5.90
C GLY A 7 14.15 -1.13 -6.89
N THR A 8 14.21 -2.32 -7.48
CA THR A 8 13.16 -2.80 -8.40
C THR A 8 11.83 -2.98 -7.67
N LYS A 9 11.86 -3.60 -6.50
CA LYS A 9 10.64 -3.77 -5.67
C LYS A 9 10.04 -2.41 -5.30
N THR A 10 10.86 -1.44 -4.93
CA THR A 10 10.42 -0.08 -4.59
C THR A 10 9.75 0.59 -5.79
N LYS A 11 10.30 0.46 -6.99
CA LYS A 11 9.70 1.00 -8.21
C LYS A 11 8.32 0.37 -8.47
N ILE A 12 8.21 -0.94 -8.30
CA ILE A 12 6.95 -1.65 -8.50
C ILE A 12 5.92 -1.19 -7.47
N LEU A 13 6.29 -1.11 -6.20
CA LEU A 13 5.36 -0.70 -5.14
C LEU A 13 4.91 0.75 -5.32
N THR A 14 5.81 1.64 -5.72
CA THR A 14 5.47 3.04 -6.00
C THR A 14 4.48 3.16 -7.15
N ALA A 15 4.73 2.45 -8.25
CA ALA A 15 3.84 2.43 -9.41
C ALA A 15 2.48 1.81 -9.06
N ALA A 16 2.49 0.71 -8.32
CA ALA A 16 1.29 0.02 -7.88
C ALA A 16 0.45 0.90 -6.95
N LEU A 17 1.08 1.59 -6.02
CA LEU A 17 0.38 2.52 -5.12
C LEU A 17 -0.39 3.57 -5.92
N ALA A 18 0.26 4.21 -6.88
CA ALA A 18 -0.37 5.24 -7.71
C ALA A 18 -1.54 4.66 -8.53
N GLU A 19 -1.33 3.51 -9.17
CA GLU A 19 -2.37 2.87 -9.98
C GLU A 19 -3.57 2.43 -9.16
N PHE A 20 -3.34 1.73 -8.06
CA PHE A 20 -4.41 1.25 -7.21
C PHE A 20 -5.16 2.38 -6.50
N ALA A 21 -4.45 3.40 -6.03
CA ALA A 21 -5.09 4.53 -5.34
C ALA A 21 -6.02 5.30 -6.26
N HIS A 22 -5.62 5.51 -7.52
CA HIS A 22 -6.41 6.29 -8.47
C HIS A 22 -7.48 5.47 -9.18
N ASN A 23 -7.19 4.23 -9.55
CA ASN A 23 -8.05 3.45 -10.44
C ASN A 23 -8.72 2.27 -9.75
N GLY A 24 -8.29 1.91 -8.55
CA GLY A 24 -8.75 0.73 -7.84
C GLY A 24 -8.17 -0.57 -8.40
N PRO A 25 -8.37 -1.70 -7.70
CA PRO A 25 -7.83 -2.99 -8.15
C PRO A 25 -8.38 -3.43 -9.51
N ASP A 26 -9.65 -3.15 -9.79
CA ASP A 26 -10.27 -3.52 -11.08
C ASP A 26 -9.98 -2.52 -12.20
N GLY A 27 -9.56 -1.31 -11.86
CA GLY A 27 -9.29 -0.25 -12.81
C GLY A 27 -7.89 -0.27 -13.40
N THR A 28 -7.04 -1.20 -12.98
CA THR A 28 -5.68 -1.33 -13.49
C THR A 28 -5.29 -2.79 -13.67
N THR A 29 -4.16 -3.03 -14.31
CA THR A 29 -3.63 -4.37 -14.55
C THR A 29 -2.17 -4.44 -14.15
N VAL A 30 -1.66 -5.66 -13.93
CA VAL A 30 -0.23 -5.87 -13.68
C VAL A 30 0.61 -5.33 -14.84
N ALA A 31 0.12 -5.47 -16.08
CA ALA A 31 0.82 -4.94 -17.26
C ALA A 31 0.95 -3.41 -17.21
N LYS A 32 -0.09 -2.69 -16.80
CA LYS A 32 -0.04 -1.24 -16.66
C LYS A 32 0.92 -0.80 -15.55
N ILE A 33 0.91 -1.52 -14.43
CA ILE A 33 1.81 -1.27 -13.31
C ILE A 33 3.26 -1.50 -13.78
N ALA A 34 3.51 -2.58 -14.50
CA ALA A 34 4.85 -2.90 -15.04
C ALA A 34 5.35 -1.80 -15.98
N ALA A 35 4.49 -1.33 -16.89
CA ALA A 35 4.83 -0.25 -17.80
C ALA A 35 5.18 1.03 -17.04
N ARG A 36 4.39 1.37 -16.03
CA ARG A 36 4.63 2.56 -15.20
C ARG A 36 5.93 2.46 -14.41
N ALA A 37 6.23 1.26 -13.88
CA ALA A 37 7.45 1.00 -13.12
C ALA A 37 8.69 0.86 -14.00
N GLY A 38 8.52 0.65 -15.30
CA GLY A 38 9.63 0.41 -16.22
C GLY A 38 10.24 -0.98 -16.05
N VAL A 39 9.43 -1.98 -15.69
CA VAL A 39 9.88 -3.36 -15.47
C VAL A 39 9.02 -4.33 -16.28
N ASN A 40 9.48 -5.55 -16.37
CA ASN A 40 8.77 -6.66 -16.98
C ASN A 40 7.68 -7.15 -16.02
N LYS A 41 6.48 -7.47 -16.53
CA LYS A 41 5.40 -7.96 -15.68
C LYS A 41 5.74 -9.28 -14.98
N GLU A 42 6.59 -10.11 -15.59
CA GLU A 42 7.05 -11.36 -14.99
C GLU A 42 7.78 -11.12 -13.67
N ARG A 43 8.52 -10.02 -13.55
CA ARG A 43 9.16 -9.65 -12.29
C ARG A 43 8.17 -9.34 -11.20
N ILE A 44 7.07 -8.70 -11.56
CA ILE A 44 6.00 -8.41 -10.59
C ILE A 44 5.43 -9.73 -10.07
N TYR A 45 5.10 -10.67 -10.97
CA TYR A 45 4.61 -11.98 -10.57
C TYR A 45 5.61 -12.73 -9.68
N ASN A 46 6.90 -12.67 -10.01
CA ASN A 46 7.93 -13.35 -9.24
C ASN A 46 8.13 -12.77 -7.85
N TYR A 47 8.04 -11.44 -7.71
CA TYR A 47 8.30 -10.79 -6.42
C TYR A 47 7.07 -10.67 -5.53
N PHE A 48 5.89 -10.47 -6.11
CA PHE A 48 4.68 -10.13 -5.36
C PHE A 48 3.50 -11.06 -5.62
N GLY A 49 3.54 -11.85 -6.67
CA GLY A 49 2.43 -12.71 -7.04
C GLY A 49 1.45 -12.02 -7.97
N ASP A 50 0.16 -12.35 -7.84
CA ASP A 50 -0.88 -11.80 -8.71
C ASP A 50 -1.28 -10.37 -8.28
N LYS A 51 -2.22 -9.78 -8.98
CA LYS A 51 -2.67 -8.40 -8.74
C LYS A 51 -3.20 -8.22 -7.31
N ARG A 52 -3.96 -9.19 -6.82
CA ARG A 52 -4.52 -9.15 -5.45
C ARG A 52 -3.41 -9.21 -4.41
N GLN A 53 -2.44 -10.08 -4.59
CA GLN A 53 -1.30 -10.20 -3.70
C GLN A 53 -0.45 -8.93 -3.73
N LEU A 54 -0.27 -8.34 -4.91
CA LEU A 54 0.42 -7.07 -5.05
C LEU A 54 -0.32 -5.95 -4.30
N PHE A 55 -1.64 -5.88 -4.42
CA PHE A 55 -2.46 -4.92 -3.69
C PHE A 55 -2.26 -5.06 -2.17
N THR A 56 -2.28 -6.30 -1.68
CA THR A 56 -2.05 -6.60 -0.26
C THR A 56 -0.67 -6.13 0.20
N HIS A 57 0.36 -6.36 -0.62
CA HIS A 57 1.71 -5.89 -0.32
C HIS A 57 1.79 -4.37 -0.23
N VAL A 58 1.18 -3.67 -1.19
CA VAL A 58 1.16 -2.20 -1.20
C VAL A 58 0.47 -1.66 0.04
N LEU A 59 -0.69 -2.19 0.37
CA LEU A 59 -1.43 -1.77 1.55
C LEU A 59 -0.63 -2.00 2.83
N ARG A 60 -0.02 -3.17 2.94
CA ARG A 60 0.79 -3.54 4.11
C ARG A 60 2.01 -2.62 4.28
N GLU A 61 2.69 -2.29 3.18
CA GLU A 61 3.82 -1.37 3.20
C GLU A 61 3.39 0.04 3.61
N GLU A 62 2.28 0.53 3.11
CA GLU A 62 1.77 1.86 3.47
C GLU A 62 1.32 1.92 4.93
N LEU A 63 0.70 0.87 5.43
CA LEU A 63 0.35 0.77 6.85
C LEU A 63 1.58 0.72 7.76
N ALA A 64 2.63 0.01 7.33
CA ALA A 64 3.89 -0.03 8.07
C ALA A 64 4.54 1.35 8.15
N LYS A 65 4.47 2.14 7.08
CA LYS A 65 4.99 3.52 7.09
C LYS A 65 4.27 4.40 8.10
N VAL A 66 2.94 4.29 8.19
CA VAL A 66 2.18 5.06 9.17
C VAL A 66 2.54 4.65 10.60
N ALA A 67 2.70 3.36 10.83
CA ALA A 67 3.08 2.85 12.14
C ALA A 67 4.46 3.33 12.58
N GLN A 68 5.41 3.44 11.66
CA GLN A 68 6.75 3.96 11.93
C GLN A 68 6.75 5.49 12.11
N ALA A 69 5.97 6.20 11.31
CA ALA A 69 5.92 7.66 11.35
C ALA A 69 5.20 8.18 12.59
N VAL A 70 4.19 7.44 13.05
CA VAL A 70 3.32 7.87 14.15
C VAL A 70 3.20 6.75 15.19
N PRO A 71 4.28 6.44 15.93
CA PRO A 71 4.22 5.38 16.92
C PRO A 71 3.35 5.75 18.12
N VAL A 72 2.73 4.76 18.72
CA VAL A 72 2.00 4.93 19.99
C VAL A 72 3.02 4.83 21.14
N HIS A 73 3.14 5.90 21.92
CA HIS A 73 4.09 5.94 23.03
C HIS A 73 3.51 5.39 24.34
N SER A 74 2.22 5.59 24.55
CA SER A 74 1.53 5.06 25.72
C SER A 74 0.03 5.02 25.49
N PHE A 75 -0.71 4.38 26.40
CA PHE A 75 -2.17 4.33 26.38
C PHE A 75 -2.82 5.37 27.30
N ALA A 76 -2.05 6.32 27.85
CA ALA A 76 -2.61 7.44 28.59
C ALA A 76 -3.50 8.29 27.68
N THR A 77 -4.58 8.84 28.20
CA THR A 77 -5.58 9.59 27.43
C THR A 77 -4.95 10.72 26.61
N GLU A 78 -4.02 11.45 27.22
CA GLU A 78 -3.33 12.57 26.57
C GLU A 78 -2.48 12.11 25.39
N ASP A 79 -1.76 11.00 25.55
CA ASP A 79 -0.90 10.46 24.50
C ASP A 79 -1.72 9.86 23.35
N ILE A 80 -2.86 9.26 23.66
CA ILE A 80 -3.77 8.73 22.61
C ILE A 80 -4.38 9.88 21.81
N GLY A 81 -4.77 10.98 22.46
CA GLY A 81 -5.28 12.16 21.76
C GLY A 81 -4.24 12.78 20.84
N ASP A 82 -3.02 12.93 21.32
CA ASP A 82 -1.90 13.42 20.50
C ASP A 82 -1.58 12.49 19.33
N TRP A 83 -1.55 11.19 19.60
CA TRP A 83 -1.34 10.18 18.56
C TRP A 83 -2.41 10.26 17.47
N ALA A 84 -3.69 10.36 17.85
CA ALA A 84 -4.80 10.47 16.89
C ALA A 84 -4.65 11.72 16.00
N GLY A 85 -4.24 12.84 16.58
CA GLY A 85 -3.97 14.06 15.81
C GLY A 85 -2.84 13.88 14.81
N ARG A 86 -1.76 13.21 15.21
CA ARG A 86 -0.63 12.94 14.31
C ARG A 86 -0.99 11.96 13.20
N VAL A 87 -1.82 10.95 13.50
CA VAL A 87 -2.35 10.03 12.47
C VAL A 87 -3.17 10.82 11.45
N TYR A 88 -4.04 11.70 11.91
CA TYR A 88 -4.84 12.55 11.04
C TYR A 88 -3.95 13.40 10.13
N ASP A 89 -2.93 14.06 10.69
CA ASP A 89 -2.00 14.87 9.92
C ASP A 89 -1.25 14.04 8.88
N TYR A 90 -0.83 12.82 9.25
CA TYR A 90 -0.17 11.91 8.31
C TYR A 90 -1.08 11.61 7.12
N HIS A 91 -2.34 11.29 7.35
CA HIS A 91 -3.29 10.98 6.28
C HIS A 91 -3.59 12.19 5.39
N CYS A 92 -3.54 13.40 5.93
CA CYS A 92 -3.69 14.62 5.13
C CYS A 92 -2.54 14.79 4.13
N VAL A 93 -1.33 14.40 4.52
CA VAL A 93 -0.13 14.49 3.67
C VAL A 93 -0.03 13.30 2.72
N HIS A 94 -0.59 12.14 3.09
CA HIS A 94 -0.51 10.88 2.35
C HIS A 94 -1.89 10.34 2.00
N PRO A 95 -2.63 10.98 1.08
CA PRO A 95 -4.01 10.59 0.79
C PRO A 95 -4.16 9.23 0.10
N GLU A 96 -3.08 8.71 -0.51
CA GLU A 96 -3.11 7.45 -1.23
C GLU A 96 -3.49 6.28 -0.32
N LEU A 97 -3.02 6.28 0.93
CA LEU A 97 -3.36 5.21 1.88
C LEU A 97 -4.85 5.16 2.16
N ASN A 98 -5.49 6.31 2.36
CA ASN A 98 -6.94 6.36 2.56
C ASN A 98 -7.69 5.82 1.36
N ARG A 99 -7.23 6.13 0.15
CA ARG A 99 -7.85 5.62 -1.07
C ARG A 99 -7.69 4.11 -1.17
N LEU A 100 -6.52 3.58 -0.84
CA LEU A 100 -6.29 2.13 -0.81
C LEU A 100 -7.21 1.42 0.18
N MET A 101 -7.38 1.96 1.38
CA MET A 101 -8.26 1.36 2.38
C MET A 101 -9.72 1.38 1.95
N ARG A 102 -10.16 2.42 1.27
CA ARG A 102 -11.51 2.49 0.69
C ARG A 102 -11.71 1.44 -0.39
N TRP A 103 -10.74 1.27 -1.29
CA TRP A 103 -10.80 0.25 -2.33
C TRP A 103 -10.80 -1.15 -1.73
N GLU A 104 -9.98 -1.40 -0.71
CA GLU A 104 -9.95 -2.67 -0.01
C GLU A 104 -11.32 -3.02 0.56
N GLY A 105 -11.96 -2.10 1.26
CA GLY A 105 -13.29 -2.31 1.81
C GLY A 105 -14.36 -2.60 0.75
N LEU A 106 -14.26 -1.97 -0.42
CA LEU A 106 -15.23 -2.17 -1.50
C LEU A 106 -15.05 -3.50 -2.23
N TYR A 107 -13.81 -3.95 -2.44
CA TYR A 107 -13.53 -5.12 -3.27
C TYR A 107 -13.30 -6.41 -2.49
N PHE A 108 -12.85 -6.30 -1.25
CA PHE A 108 -12.45 -7.46 -0.46
C PHE A 108 -13.31 -7.67 0.80
N ASP A 109 -14.28 -6.79 1.02
CA ASP A 109 -15.15 -6.85 2.20
C ASP A 109 -15.96 -8.15 2.26
N ALA A 110 -16.33 -8.69 1.11
CA ALA A 110 -17.07 -9.96 0.99
C ALA A 110 -16.21 -11.19 1.32
N GLU A 111 -14.91 -11.01 1.48
CA GLU A 111 -13.96 -12.09 1.71
C GLU A 111 -13.32 -11.99 3.09
N VAL A 112 -14.08 -11.53 4.08
CA VAL A 112 -13.60 -11.59 5.47
C VAL A 112 -13.33 -13.04 5.81
N PRO A 113 -12.09 -13.39 6.21
CA PRO A 113 -11.81 -14.78 6.57
C PRO A 113 -12.71 -15.21 7.72
N ASP A 114 -13.32 -16.37 7.59
CA ASP A 114 -13.98 -16.99 8.72
C ASP A 114 -12.93 -17.26 9.79
N GLU A 115 -13.05 -16.62 10.90
CA GLU A 115 -12.22 -16.91 12.06
C GLU A 115 -12.64 -18.21 12.71
#